data_fa6789f0945072956bea1faa41649b8f
#
_entry.id   fa6789f0945072956bea1faa41649b8f
#
_cell.length_a   1.000
_cell.length_b   1.000
_cell.length_c   1.000
_cell.angle_alpha   90.00
_cell.angle_beta   90.00
_cell.angle_gamma   90.00
#
_symmetry.space_group_name_H-M   'P 1'
#
loop_
_entity.id
_entity.type
_entity.pdbx_description
1 polymer ?
#
loop_
_entity_poly.entity_id
_entity_poly.type
_entity_poly.pdbx_seq_one_letter_code
_entity_poly.pdbx_strand_id
1 'polypeptide(L)'
;MKKITLLGSIVVLLLFSCVVKAQDRKPFHIIPLVPVAGQDVKFTYDNSLTSLADEETIYGTVYYWENLCWRAEDLKLVKNDTAWEATCRVPENCALVSCKFYAGDKKDTGGRSTYTTMTFNKNGQNLSTAYMAWGMLRNKTLESLPEYCDEDAYIDDEVMRFWLNQQLLKDPGARKYVFYYAAKLLNKMMPGEKHEQMLGDVDFILNLPDVDEETLLKALEVAKNIVKDSTKAAA
;
A
#
# COMPACT_ATOMS: atom_id res chain seq x y z
N MET A 1 -34.58 -44.41 -28.87
CA MET A 1 -34.41 -42.98 -28.65
C MET A 1 -33.96 -42.58 -27.25
N LYS A 2 -34.11 -43.39 -26.17
CA LYS A 2 -33.71 -43.02 -24.78
C LYS A 2 -32.19 -43.06 -24.47
N LYS A 3 -31.36 -43.78 -25.26
CA LYS A 3 -29.91 -43.89 -24.99
C LYS A 3 -29.06 -42.70 -25.49
N ILE A 4 -29.54 -41.97 -26.51
CA ILE A 4 -28.80 -40.80 -27.07
C ILE A 4 -28.93 -39.60 -26.17
N THR A 5 -30.07 -39.44 -25.48
CA THR A 5 -30.27 -38.32 -24.55
C THR A 5 -29.40 -38.41 -23.29
N LEU A 6 -29.10 -39.62 -22.81
CA LEU A 6 -28.24 -39.83 -21.63
C LEU A 6 -26.77 -39.49 -21.94
N LEU A 7 -26.27 -39.83 -23.12
CA LEU A 7 -24.89 -39.53 -23.52
C LEU A 7 -24.67 -38.02 -23.70
N GLY A 8 -25.64 -37.29 -24.25
CA GLY A 8 -25.57 -35.84 -24.37
C GLY A 8 -25.54 -35.10 -23.02
N SER A 9 -26.30 -35.60 -22.05
CA SER A 9 -26.31 -35.01 -20.71
C SER A 9 -24.99 -35.21 -19.94
N ILE A 10 -24.32 -36.35 -20.14
CA ILE A 10 -23.01 -36.65 -19.49
C ILE A 10 -21.90 -35.76 -20.08
N VAL A 11 -21.91 -35.55 -21.40
CA VAL A 11 -20.92 -34.69 -22.10
C VAL A 11 -21.08 -33.22 -21.65
N VAL A 12 -22.31 -32.74 -21.53
CA VAL A 12 -22.57 -31.36 -21.03
C VAL A 12 -22.13 -31.21 -19.60
N LEU A 13 -22.35 -32.19 -18.72
CA LEU A 13 -21.88 -32.16 -17.31
C LEU A 13 -20.36 -32.19 -17.22
N LEU A 14 -19.67 -32.95 -18.07
CA LEU A 14 -18.20 -32.99 -18.15
C LEU A 14 -17.61 -31.66 -18.66
N LEU A 15 -18.25 -31.00 -19.61
CA LEU A 15 -17.82 -29.67 -20.07
C LEU A 15 -18.03 -28.60 -19.03
N PHE A 16 -19.10 -28.65 -18.23
CA PHE A 16 -19.32 -27.73 -17.12
C PHE A 16 -18.31 -27.93 -15.98
N SER A 17 -17.85 -29.15 -15.72
CA SER A 17 -16.82 -29.40 -14.69
C SER A 17 -15.42 -28.92 -15.09
N CYS A 18 -15.14 -28.72 -16.38
CA CYS A 18 -13.87 -28.13 -16.84
C CYS A 18 -13.87 -26.59 -16.77
N VAL A 19 -15.03 -25.94 -16.81
CA VAL A 19 -15.13 -24.47 -16.78
C VAL A 19 -15.01 -23.92 -15.34
N VAL A 20 -15.25 -24.72 -14.30
CA VAL A 20 -15.21 -24.28 -12.90
C VAL A 20 -13.77 -24.19 -12.32
N LYS A 21 -12.74 -24.56 -13.07
CA LYS A 21 -11.34 -24.52 -12.62
C LYS A 21 -10.46 -23.44 -13.22
N ALA A 22 -11.01 -22.44 -13.86
CA ALA A 22 -10.28 -21.20 -14.11
C ALA A 22 -10.45 -20.27 -12.88
N GLN A 23 -10.05 -20.74 -11.71
CA GLN A 23 -9.77 -19.82 -10.61
C GLN A 23 -8.63 -18.92 -11.09
N ASP A 24 -8.84 -17.60 -11.14
CA ASP A 24 -7.79 -16.62 -11.43
C ASP A 24 -6.61 -16.91 -10.51
N ARG A 25 -5.61 -17.63 -11.02
CA ARG A 25 -4.37 -17.87 -10.28
C ARG A 25 -3.66 -16.55 -10.16
N LYS A 26 -3.60 -16.04 -8.95
CA LYS A 26 -2.79 -14.85 -8.64
C LYS A 26 -1.36 -15.28 -8.35
N PRO A 27 -0.37 -14.53 -8.85
CA PRO A 27 1.03 -14.86 -8.62
C PRO A 27 1.44 -14.72 -7.14
N PHE A 28 0.73 -13.92 -6.36
CA PHE A 28 1.07 -13.63 -4.98
C PHE A 28 -0.11 -13.87 -4.03
N HIS A 29 0.19 -14.51 -2.92
CA HIS A 29 -0.75 -14.71 -1.82
C HIS A 29 -0.09 -14.40 -0.48
N ILE A 30 -0.89 -13.84 0.42
CA ILE A 30 -0.53 -13.63 1.82
C ILE A 30 -1.51 -14.41 2.71
N ILE A 31 -0.99 -15.09 3.72
CA ILE A 31 -1.78 -15.88 4.67
C ILE A 31 -1.41 -15.46 6.10
N PRO A 32 -2.36 -15.00 6.90
CA PRO A 32 -3.78 -14.80 6.57
C PRO A 32 -4.01 -13.65 5.58
N LEU A 33 -5.11 -13.69 4.80
CA LEU A 33 -5.50 -12.62 3.86
C LEU A 33 -5.68 -11.26 4.53
N VAL A 34 -5.99 -11.27 5.82
CA VAL A 34 -6.11 -10.09 6.68
C VAL A 34 -4.99 -10.18 7.70
N PRO A 35 -3.80 -9.65 7.39
CA PRO A 35 -2.66 -9.73 8.29
C PRO A 35 -2.88 -8.86 9.52
N VAL A 36 -2.54 -9.39 10.68
CA VAL A 36 -2.61 -8.68 11.96
C VAL A 36 -1.21 -8.25 12.37
N ALA A 37 -1.04 -6.97 12.71
CA ALA A 37 0.23 -6.45 13.21
C ALA A 37 0.68 -7.23 14.47
N GLY A 38 1.98 -7.52 14.54
CA GLY A 38 2.56 -8.34 15.60
C GLY A 38 2.40 -9.86 15.39
N GLN A 39 1.82 -10.33 14.27
CA GLN A 39 1.67 -11.75 13.97
C GLN A 39 2.52 -12.18 12.77
N ASP A 40 2.73 -13.48 12.66
CA ASP A 40 3.42 -14.06 11.54
C ASP A 40 2.50 -14.12 10.32
N VAL A 41 3.07 -13.85 9.14
CA VAL A 41 2.42 -13.99 7.84
C VAL A 41 3.27 -14.89 6.95
N LYS A 42 2.60 -15.70 6.15
CA LYS A 42 3.23 -16.49 5.10
C LYS A 42 2.96 -15.84 3.75
N PHE A 43 4.00 -15.62 2.98
CA PHE A 43 3.93 -15.21 1.59
C PHE A 43 4.13 -16.44 0.69
N THR A 44 3.35 -16.50 -0.38
CA THR A 44 3.53 -17.47 -1.45
C THR A 44 3.58 -16.73 -2.77
N TYR A 45 4.62 -16.96 -3.57
CA TYR A 45 4.86 -16.30 -4.85
C TYR A 45 5.12 -17.33 -5.95
N ASP A 46 4.24 -17.36 -6.95
CA ASP A 46 4.35 -18.21 -8.15
C ASP A 46 4.92 -17.38 -9.30
N ASN A 47 6.25 -17.47 -9.49
CA ASN A 47 6.93 -16.71 -10.54
C ASN A 47 6.51 -17.15 -11.96
N SER A 48 5.98 -18.37 -12.15
CA SER A 48 5.55 -18.85 -13.47
C SER A 48 4.42 -18.02 -14.09
N LEU A 49 3.75 -17.20 -13.29
CA LEU A 49 2.65 -16.31 -13.70
C LEU A 49 3.10 -14.85 -13.90
N THR A 50 4.40 -14.58 -13.92
CA THR A 50 4.95 -13.22 -13.89
C THR A 50 6.07 -13.02 -14.92
N SER A 51 6.63 -11.81 -14.96
CA SER A 51 7.84 -11.49 -15.76
C SER A 51 9.09 -12.28 -15.34
N LEU A 52 9.06 -12.96 -14.20
CA LEU A 52 10.15 -13.77 -13.66
C LEU A 52 9.97 -15.29 -13.92
N ALA A 53 9.12 -15.68 -14.85
CA ALA A 53 8.75 -17.10 -15.10
C ALA A 53 9.95 -18.00 -15.42
N ASP A 54 10.93 -17.46 -16.18
CA ASP A 54 12.10 -18.21 -16.64
C ASP A 54 13.27 -18.20 -15.66
N GLU A 55 13.10 -17.56 -14.49
CA GLU A 55 14.18 -17.39 -13.52
C GLU A 55 14.24 -18.56 -12.54
N GLU A 56 15.44 -19.15 -12.40
CA GLU A 56 15.67 -20.29 -11.52
C GLU A 56 15.79 -19.89 -10.04
N THR A 57 16.21 -18.65 -9.79
CA THR A 57 16.41 -18.11 -8.44
C THR A 57 15.69 -16.79 -8.30
N ILE A 58 14.80 -16.72 -7.31
CA ILE A 58 14.03 -15.51 -7.00
C ILE A 58 14.48 -14.96 -5.66
N TYR A 59 14.66 -13.67 -5.62
CA TYR A 59 14.85 -12.89 -4.41
C TYR A 59 13.59 -12.08 -4.11
N GLY A 60 13.41 -11.71 -2.86
CA GLY A 60 12.27 -10.90 -2.45
C GLY A 60 12.63 -9.96 -1.32
N THR A 61 12.02 -8.79 -1.33
CA THR A 61 12.10 -7.82 -0.24
C THR A 61 10.69 -7.52 0.24
N VAL A 62 10.49 -7.53 1.56
CA VAL A 62 9.29 -7.04 2.20
C VAL A 62 9.53 -5.65 2.75
N TYR A 63 8.57 -4.76 2.54
CA TYR A 63 8.55 -3.39 3.03
C TYR A 63 7.43 -3.25 4.06
N TYR A 64 7.76 -2.65 5.21
CA TYR A 64 6.85 -2.37 6.29
C TYR A 64 6.71 -0.86 6.46
N TRP A 65 5.49 -0.35 6.38
CA TRP A 65 5.21 1.03 6.76
C TRP A 65 4.90 1.09 8.25
N GLU A 66 5.82 1.61 9.02
CA GLU A 66 5.70 1.78 10.46
C GLU A 66 6.24 3.14 10.91
N ASN A 67 5.56 3.79 11.85
CA ASN A 67 5.98 5.09 12.38
C ASN A 67 6.29 6.13 11.29
N LEU A 68 5.46 6.19 10.25
CA LEU A 68 5.62 7.09 9.09
C LEU A 68 6.88 6.86 8.23
N CYS A 69 7.54 5.73 8.38
CA CYS A 69 8.74 5.35 7.64
C CYS A 69 8.61 3.97 7.01
N TRP A 70 9.35 3.75 5.91
CA TRP A 70 9.54 2.43 5.34
C TRP A 70 10.74 1.73 5.97
N ARG A 71 10.53 0.49 6.39
CA ARG A 71 11.59 -0.46 6.72
C ARG A 71 11.54 -1.60 5.73
N ALA A 72 12.70 -2.01 5.22
CA ALA A 72 12.84 -3.11 4.27
C ALA A 72 13.60 -4.28 4.90
N GLU A 73 13.18 -5.50 4.57
CA GLU A 73 13.86 -6.74 4.96
C GLU A 73 13.86 -7.72 3.78
N ASP A 74 14.95 -8.45 3.62
CA ASP A 74 15.02 -9.50 2.63
C ASP A 74 14.19 -10.72 3.06
N LEU A 75 13.37 -11.22 2.13
CA LEU A 75 12.60 -12.43 2.33
C LEU A 75 13.50 -13.66 2.19
N LYS A 76 13.48 -14.52 3.19
CA LYS A 76 14.12 -15.85 3.11
C LYS A 76 13.21 -16.80 2.34
N LEU A 77 13.26 -16.67 1.01
CA LEU A 77 12.43 -17.46 0.11
C LEU A 77 12.96 -18.90 0.01
N VAL A 78 12.03 -19.86 0.13
CA VAL A 78 12.29 -21.28 -0.09
C VAL A 78 11.37 -21.75 -1.20
N LYS A 79 11.93 -22.41 -2.21
CA LYS A 79 11.15 -22.97 -3.30
C LYS A 79 10.44 -24.23 -2.82
N ASN A 80 9.12 -24.28 -2.98
CA ASN A 80 8.27 -25.41 -2.65
C ASN A 80 7.40 -25.72 -3.88
N ASP A 81 7.66 -26.86 -4.53
CA ASP A 81 7.06 -27.24 -5.82
C ASP A 81 7.16 -26.14 -6.88
N THR A 82 6.05 -25.46 -7.17
CA THR A 82 5.95 -24.42 -8.19
C THR A 82 5.99 -22.99 -7.65
N ALA A 83 6.06 -22.82 -6.33
CA ALA A 83 5.98 -21.52 -5.69
C ALA A 83 7.16 -21.26 -4.75
N TRP A 84 7.45 -20.01 -4.50
CA TRP A 84 8.40 -19.52 -3.50
C TRP A 84 7.64 -19.11 -2.24
N GLU A 85 8.12 -19.54 -1.10
CA GLU A 85 7.47 -19.29 0.18
C GLU A 85 8.42 -18.61 1.15
N ALA A 86 7.89 -17.69 1.94
CA ALA A 86 8.58 -17.08 3.08
C ALA A 86 7.58 -16.85 4.22
N THR A 87 8.08 -16.90 5.43
CA THR A 87 7.33 -16.49 6.63
C THR A 87 8.08 -15.37 7.31
N CYS A 88 7.39 -14.31 7.67
CA CYS A 88 7.95 -13.21 8.44
C CYS A 88 6.95 -12.70 9.47
N ARG A 89 7.46 -12.04 10.51
CA ARG A 89 6.65 -11.40 11.53
C ARG A 89 6.38 -9.95 11.12
N VAL A 90 5.10 -9.61 11.01
CA VAL A 90 4.70 -8.21 10.80
C VAL A 90 4.98 -7.42 12.07
N PRO A 91 5.65 -6.26 12.01
CA PRO A 91 5.86 -5.41 13.19
C PRO A 91 4.55 -4.96 13.83
N GLU A 92 4.56 -4.71 15.16
CA GLU A 92 3.33 -4.37 15.90
C GLU A 92 2.69 -3.03 15.47
N ASN A 93 3.51 -2.08 14.98
CA ASN A 93 3.07 -0.77 14.51
C ASN A 93 3.03 -0.67 12.97
N CYS A 94 3.16 -1.77 12.27
CA CYS A 94 3.14 -1.79 10.80
C CYS A 94 1.72 -1.60 10.29
N ALA A 95 1.47 -0.52 9.55
CA ALA A 95 0.16 -0.21 8.99
C ALA A 95 -0.03 -0.75 7.56
N LEU A 96 1.07 -1.03 6.85
CA LEU A 96 1.05 -1.52 5.48
C LEU A 96 2.24 -2.43 5.23
N VAL A 97 1.99 -3.55 4.56
CA VAL A 97 3.04 -4.47 4.08
C VAL A 97 3.03 -4.49 2.57
N SER A 98 4.21 -4.42 1.97
CA SER A 98 4.37 -4.52 0.52
C SER A 98 5.55 -5.40 0.18
N CYS A 99 5.46 -6.17 -0.92
CA CYS A 99 6.51 -7.08 -1.36
C CYS A 99 6.97 -6.74 -2.78
N LYS A 100 8.25 -6.98 -3.05
CA LYS A 100 8.86 -6.91 -4.36
C LYS A 100 9.68 -8.17 -4.58
N PHE A 101 9.56 -8.76 -5.77
CA PHE A 101 10.36 -9.91 -6.18
C PHE A 101 11.27 -9.53 -7.34
N TYR A 102 12.45 -10.16 -7.43
CA TYR A 102 13.43 -9.83 -8.46
C TYR A 102 14.38 -10.99 -8.75
N ALA A 103 14.98 -10.95 -9.94
CA ALA A 103 16.06 -11.83 -10.37
C ALA A 103 16.98 -11.03 -11.30
N GLY A 104 18.24 -10.80 -10.90
CA GLY A 104 19.12 -9.88 -11.62
C GLY A 104 18.50 -8.49 -11.75
N ASP A 105 18.41 -8.00 -12.99
CA ASP A 105 17.84 -6.67 -13.29
C ASP A 105 16.31 -6.68 -13.50
N LYS A 106 15.70 -7.87 -13.52
CA LYS A 106 14.25 -8.01 -13.64
C LYS A 106 13.58 -7.86 -12.28
N LYS A 107 12.43 -7.17 -12.25
CA LYS A 107 11.61 -7.00 -11.05
C LYS A 107 10.14 -7.30 -11.32
N ASP A 108 9.43 -7.66 -10.25
CA ASP A 108 7.98 -7.81 -10.23
C ASP A 108 7.45 -7.23 -8.92
N THR A 109 6.58 -6.24 -9.02
CA THR A 109 5.92 -5.54 -7.91
C THR A 109 4.41 -5.78 -7.90
N GLY A 110 3.91 -6.64 -8.80
CA GLY A 110 2.47 -6.93 -8.95
C GLY A 110 1.74 -5.98 -9.90
N GLY A 111 2.48 -5.15 -10.67
CA GLY A 111 1.90 -4.21 -11.63
C GLY A 111 0.89 -3.27 -10.97
N ARG A 112 -0.25 -3.02 -11.62
CA ARG A 112 -1.30 -2.11 -11.12
C ARG A 112 -1.88 -2.47 -9.75
N SER A 113 -1.86 -3.76 -9.39
CA SER A 113 -2.41 -4.21 -8.11
C SER A 113 -1.43 -4.09 -6.95
N THR A 114 -0.13 -4.05 -7.26
CA THR A 114 0.98 -4.17 -6.32
C THR A 114 0.82 -5.36 -5.35
N TYR A 115 1.90 -5.87 -4.80
CA TYR A 115 1.84 -6.93 -3.76
C TYR A 115 1.74 -6.30 -2.38
N THR A 116 0.68 -5.52 -2.17
CA THR A 116 0.51 -4.66 -1.00
C THR A 116 -0.77 -4.99 -0.25
N THR A 117 -0.73 -4.95 1.06
CA THR A 117 -1.89 -5.12 1.93
C THR A 117 -1.80 -4.24 3.16
N MET A 118 -2.95 -3.71 3.59
CA MET A 118 -3.06 -3.04 4.88
C MET A 118 -3.08 -4.06 6.00
N THR A 119 -2.55 -3.69 7.14
CA THR A 119 -2.58 -4.52 8.34
C THR A 119 -3.69 -4.07 9.29
N PHE A 120 -4.03 -4.97 10.20
CA PHE A 120 -5.12 -4.76 11.14
C PHE A 120 -4.62 -4.93 12.57
N ASN A 121 -5.25 -4.26 13.51
CA ASN A 121 -5.08 -4.54 14.92
C ASN A 121 -5.91 -5.80 15.32
N LYS A 122 -5.77 -6.23 16.57
CA LYS A 122 -6.51 -7.39 17.10
C LYS A 122 -8.02 -7.22 17.11
N ASN A 123 -8.53 -5.99 16.95
CA ASN A 123 -9.95 -5.67 16.90
C ASN A 123 -10.48 -5.60 15.44
N GLY A 124 -9.67 -5.93 14.45
CA GLY A 124 -10.06 -5.91 13.03
C GLY A 124 -10.14 -4.51 12.43
N GLN A 125 -9.49 -3.50 13.04
CA GLN A 125 -9.40 -2.14 12.51
C GLN A 125 -8.03 -1.95 11.86
N ASN A 126 -7.96 -1.19 10.75
CA ASN A 126 -6.69 -0.79 10.16
C ASN A 126 -5.88 0.03 11.16
N LEU A 127 -4.56 -0.16 11.14
CA LEU A 127 -3.68 0.70 11.91
C LEU A 127 -3.69 2.13 11.34
N SER A 128 -3.36 3.09 12.21
CA SER A 128 -3.24 4.49 11.80
C SER A 128 -2.25 4.63 10.64
N THR A 129 -2.57 5.54 9.71
CA THR A 129 -1.80 5.87 8.50
C THR A 129 -1.82 4.82 7.36
N ALA A 130 -2.54 3.71 7.49
CA ALA A 130 -2.60 2.67 6.47
C ALA A 130 -3.12 3.17 5.11
N TYR A 131 -4.19 3.97 5.10
CA TYR A 131 -4.76 4.54 3.86
C TYR A 131 -3.82 5.58 3.23
N MET A 132 -3.19 6.41 4.06
CA MET A 132 -2.18 7.37 3.61
C MET A 132 -1.00 6.65 2.95
N ALA A 133 -0.44 5.64 3.61
CA ALA A 133 0.68 4.86 3.09
C ALA A 133 0.34 4.15 1.77
N TRP A 134 -0.88 3.59 1.66
CA TRP A 134 -1.37 2.96 0.44
C TRP A 134 -1.36 3.92 -0.75
N GLY A 135 -1.82 5.16 -0.53
CA GLY A 135 -1.79 6.21 -1.56
C GLY A 135 -0.36 6.66 -1.89
N MET A 136 0.45 6.96 -0.85
CA MET A 136 1.81 7.47 -1.00
C MET A 136 2.75 6.50 -1.70
N LEU A 137 2.58 5.19 -1.51
CA LEU A 137 3.36 4.17 -2.22
C LEU A 137 3.23 4.29 -3.75
N ARG A 138 2.09 4.78 -4.22
CA ARG A 138 1.67 4.79 -5.62
C ARG A 138 1.50 6.18 -6.22
N ASN A 139 1.91 7.25 -5.53
CA ASN A 139 1.75 8.61 -6.00
C ASN A 139 3.10 9.30 -6.17
N LYS A 140 3.41 9.76 -7.40
CA LYS A 140 4.70 10.40 -7.72
C LYS A 140 4.94 11.72 -6.99
N THR A 141 3.88 12.45 -6.64
CA THR A 141 4.00 13.75 -5.96
C THR A 141 4.41 13.58 -4.49
N LEU A 142 3.89 12.54 -3.85
CA LEU A 142 4.14 12.21 -2.45
C LEU A 142 4.89 10.88 -2.32
N GLU A 143 5.70 10.54 -3.31
CA GLU A 143 6.41 9.27 -3.37
C GLU A 143 7.20 9.01 -2.10
N SER A 144 6.81 7.96 -1.38
CA SER A 144 7.41 7.59 -0.10
C SER A 144 8.42 6.45 -0.22
N LEU A 145 8.40 5.71 -1.34
CA LEU A 145 9.32 4.63 -1.66
C LEU A 145 9.69 4.72 -3.15
N PRO A 146 10.76 5.47 -3.49
CA PRO A 146 11.15 5.74 -4.87
C PRO A 146 11.37 4.46 -5.69
N GLU A 147 10.96 4.51 -6.97
CA GLU A 147 11.14 3.42 -7.95
C GLU A 147 10.54 2.06 -7.54
N TYR A 148 9.66 2.06 -6.55
CA TYR A 148 8.99 0.82 -6.13
C TYR A 148 7.99 0.36 -7.19
N CYS A 149 7.06 1.23 -7.58
CA CYS A 149 5.98 0.88 -8.52
C CYS A 149 6.45 0.83 -9.97
N ASP A 150 5.79 0.00 -10.77
CA ASP A 150 5.83 0.09 -12.20
C ASP A 150 5.09 1.34 -12.68
N GLU A 151 5.43 1.85 -13.89
CA GLU A 151 4.94 3.14 -14.37
C GLU A 151 3.39 3.19 -14.47
N ASP A 152 2.77 2.07 -14.83
CA ASP A 152 1.32 1.95 -14.96
C ASP A 152 0.59 1.70 -13.61
N ALA A 153 1.33 1.53 -12.53
CA ALA A 153 0.79 1.36 -11.18
C ALA A 153 0.62 2.68 -10.42
N TYR A 154 1.21 3.77 -10.91
CA TYR A 154 1.06 5.07 -10.26
C TYR A 154 -0.37 5.61 -10.38
N ILE A 155 -0.80 6.29 -9.32
CA ILE A 155 -2.09 6.98 -9.23
C ILE A 155 -1.87 8.49 -9.36
N ASP A 156 -2.89 9.19 -9.86
CA ASP A 156 -2.88 10.65 -9.93
C ASP A 156 -3.10 11.33 -8.57
N ASP A 157 -2.91 12.64 -8.55
CA ASP A 157 -2.99 13.45 -7.33
C ASP A 157 -4.42 13.51 -6.76
N GLU A 158 -5.46 13.41 -7.60
CA GLU A 158 -6.86 13.35 -7.15
C GLU A 158 -7.17 12.04 -6.40
N VAL A 159 -6.68 10.91 -6.91
CA VAL A 159 -6.81 9.62 -6.24
C VAL A 159 -5.99 9.60 -4.95
N MET A 160 -4.80 10.22 -4.94
CA MET A 160 -4.03 10.38 -3.71
C MET A 160 -4.79 11.21 -2.66
N ARG A 161 -5.42 12.32 -3.07
CA ARG A 161 -6.27 13.13 -2.19
C ARG A 161 -7.43 12.34 -1.61
N PHE A 162 -8.05 11.46 -2.41
CA PHE A 162 -9.08 10.53 -1.91
C PHE A 162 -8.53 9.65 -0.78
N TRP A 163 -7.32 9.08 -0.90
CA TRP A 163 -6.72 8.24 0.14
C TRP A 163 -6.41 9.02 1.42
N LEU A 164 -5.93 10.27 1.33
CA LEU A 164 -5.76 11.14 2.50
C LEU A 164 -7.09 11.42 3.20
N ASN A 165 -8.15 11.67 2.44
CA ASN A 165 -9.49 11.86 2.99
C ASN A 165 -10.02 10.57 3.65
N GLN A 166 -9.80 9.40 3.05
CA GLN A 166 -10.17 8.13 3.66
C GLN A 166 -9.43 7.91 4.99
N GLN A 167 -8.16 8.30 5.07
CA GLN A 167 -7.40 8.25 6.32
C GLN A 167 -8.09 9.08 7.42
N LEU A 168 -8.45 10.32 7.13
CA LEU A 168 -9.11 11.21 8.08
C LEU A 168 -10.51 10.75 8.47
N LEU A 169 -11.26 10.17 7.55
CA LEU A 169 -12.60 9.62 7.81
C LEU A 169 -12.55 8.40 8.76
N LYS A 170 -11.53 7.56 8.61
CA LYS A 170 -11.39 6.34 9.41
C LYS A 170 -10.64 6.57 10.72
N ASP A 171 -9.74 7.52 10.73
CA ASP A 171 -8.92 7.88 11.88
C ASP A 171 -8.72 9.41 11.92
N PRO A 172 -9.65 10.15 12.54
CA PRO A 172 -9.52 11.62 12.68
C PRO A 172 -8.25 12.05 13.45
N GLY A 173 -7.72 11.18 14.33
CA GLY A 173 -6.48 11.42 15.05
C GLY A 173 -5.24 11.46 14.16
N ALA A 174 -5.33 10.89 12.94
CA ALA A 174 -4.25 10.94 11.96
C ALA A 174 -4.07 12.34 11.33
N ARG A 175 -4.90 13.35 11.64
CA ARG A 175 -4.78 14.69 11.09
C ARG A 175 -3.39 15.26 11.24
N LYS A 176 -2.74 15.06 12.40
CA LYS A 176 -1.37 15.50 12.66
C LYS A 176 -0.29 14.89 11.75
N TYR A 177 -0.59 13.76 11.08
CA TYR A 177 0.29 13.12 10.10
C TYR A 177 -0.07 13.48 8.67
N VAL A 178 -1.36 13.67 8.40
CA VAL A 178 -1.90 13.89 7.05
C VAL A 178 -1.70 15.33 6.57
N PHE A 179 -1.77 16.33 7.48
CA PHE A 179 -1.83 17.77 7.13
C PHE A 179 -0.72 18.22 6.18
N TYR A 180 0.50 17.80 6.43
CA TYR A 180 1.67 18.18 5.65
C TYR A 180 1.60 17.65 4.21
N TYR A 181 1.25 16.39 4.05
CA TYR A 181 1.12 15.76 2.74
C TYR A 181 -0.09 16.32 1.98
N ALA A 182 -1.18 16.62 2.68
CA ALA A 182 -2.34 17.27 2.10
C ALA A 182 -1.99 18.68 1.62
N ALA A 183 -1.24 19.47 2.39
CA ALA A 183 -0.80 20.81 1.98
C ALA A 183 0.10 20.76 0.75
N LYS A 184 1.08 19.85 0.68
CA LYS A 184 1.94 19.67 -0.50
C LYS A 184 1.13 19.34 -1.75
N LEU A 185 0.18 18.40 -1.60
CA LEU A 185 -0.67 17.96 -2.71
C LEU A 185 -1.59 19.08 -3.19
N LEU A 186 -2.28 19.77 -2.27
CA LEU A 186 -3.16 20.89 -2.57
C LEU A 186 -2.40 22.04 -3.25
N ASN A 187 -1.21 22.37 -2.75
CA ASN A 187 -0.39 23.43 -3.37
C ASN A 187 0.03 23.08 -4.80
N LYS A 188 0.30 21.80 -5.09
CA LYS A 188 0.60 21.36 -6.45
C LYS A 188 -0.62 21.40 -7.37
N MET A 189 -1.77 20.92 -6.87
CA MET A 189 -3.01 20.82 -7.65
C MET A 189 -3.69 22.17 -7.86
N MET A 190 -3.62 23.05 -6.87
CA MET A 190 -4.31 24.34 -6.82
C MET A 190 -3.35 25.41 -6.26
N PRO A 191 -2.31 25.82 -7.03
CA PRO A 191 -1.33 26.77 -6.56
C PRO A 191 -1.95 28.11 -6.14
N GLY A 192 -1.64 28.59 -4.94
CA GLY A 192 -2.16 29.84 -4.40
C GLY A 192 -3.59 29.80 -3.86
N GLU A 193 -4.26 28.65 -3.98
CA GLU A 193 -5.57 28.43 -3.41
C GLU A 193 -5.49 27.67 -2.09
N LYS A 194 -6.62 27.59 -1.36
CA LYS A 194 -6.75 26.77 -0.13
C LYS A 194 -5.78 27.16 1.00
N HIS A 195 -5.17 28.34 0.96
CA HIS A 195 -4.26 28.80 2.01
C HIS A 195 -4.92 28.84 3.40
N GLU A 196 -6.18 29.29 3.50
CA GLU A 196 -6.94 29.28 4.77
C GLU A 196 -7.09 27.87 5.35
N GLN A 197 -7.35 26.87 4.51
CA GLN A 197 -7.42 25.48 4.93
C GLN A 197 -6.07 25.01 5.47
N MET A 198 -4.98 25.28 4.74
CA MET A 198 -3.63 24.89 5.15
C MET A 198 -3.22 25.56 6.46
N LEU A 199 -3.53 26.86 6.62
CA LEU A 199 -3.27 27.59 7.87
C LEU A 199 -4.12 27.07 9.03
N GLY A 200 -5.37 26.67 8.77
CA GLY A 200 -6.21 26.02 9.77
C GLY A 200 -5.65 24.67 10.24
N ASP A 201 -4.95 23.94 9.36
CA ASP A 201 -4.22 22.72 9.76
C ASP A 201 -2.96 23.06 10.56
N VAL A 202 -2.21 24.12 10.20
CA VAL A 202 -1.07 24.62 10.99
C VAL A 202 -1.54 25.06 12.39
N ASP A 203 -2.62 25.82 12.48
CA ASP A 203 -3.19 26.23 13.78
C ASP A 203 -3.60 25.03 14.64
N PHE A 204 -4.20 23.99 14.02
CA PHE A 204 -4.52 22.76 14.71
C PHE A 204 -3.26 22.11 15.31
N ILE A 205 -2.15 22.03 14.56
CA ILE A 205 -0.89 21.45 15.03
C ILE A 205 -0.30 22.26 16.18
N LEU A 206 -0.24 23.60 16.05
CA LEU A 206 0.31 24.49 17.07
C LEU A 206 -0.47 24.46 18.41
N ASN A 207 -1.74 24.05 18.38
CA ASN A 207 -2.59 23.90 19.57
C ASN A 207 -2.61 22.48 20.16
N LEU A 208 -1.86 21.52 19.60
CA LEU A 208 -1.75 20.18 20.19
C LEU A 208 -0.89 20.22 21.44
N PRO A 209 -1.30 19.55 22.54
CA PRO A 209 -0.56 19.58 23.80
C PRO A 209 0.80 18.88 23.73
N ASP A 210 0.92 17.82 22.92
CA ASP A 210 2.10 16.96 22.85
C ASP A 210 2.51 16.76 21.38
N VAL A 211 2.88 17.86 20.71
CA VAL A 211 3.39 17.82 19.35
C VAL A 211 4.91 17.62 19.35
N ASP A 212 5.39 16.68 18.55
CA ASP A 212 6.82 16.44 18.39
C ASP A 212 7.48 17.51 17.47
N GLU A 213 8.80 17.62 17.58
CA GLU A 213 9.59 18.60 16.83
C GLU A 213 9.45 18.41 15.31
N GLU A 214 9.41 17.17 14.83
CA GLU A 214 9.26 16.89 13.38
C GLU A 214 7.94 17.42 12.86
N THR A 215 6.86 17.24 13.59
CA THR A 215 5.53 17.74 13.25
C THR A 215 5.50 19.28 13.25
N LEU A 216 6.17 19.94 14.21
CA LEU A 216 6.33 21.39 14.22
C LEU A 216 7.13 21.91 13.04
N LEU A 217 8.22 21.24 12.66
CA LEU A 217 9.02 21.59 11.48
C LEU A 217 8.21 21.48 10.18
N LYS A 218 7.35 20.47 10.07
CA LYS A 218 6.42 20.32 8.96
C LYS A 218 5.38 21.45 8.92
N ALA A 219 4.87 21.87 10.09
CA ALA A 219 3.95 23.00 10.18
C ALA A 219 4.62 24.33 9.76
N LEU A 220 5.87 24.53 10.21
CA LEU A 220 6.70 25.67 9.79
C LEU A 220 6.93 25.67 8.25
N GLU A 221 7.23 24.51 7.67
CA GLU A 221 7.41 24.36 6.22
C GLU A 221 6.13 24.76 5.47
N VAL A 222 4.97 24.29 5.93
CA VAL A 222 3.68 24.67 5.32
C VAL A 222 3.46 26.17 5.39
N ALA A 223 3.61 26.78 6.59
CA ALA A 223 3.39 28.22 6.75
C ALA A 223 4.38 29.06 5.92
N LYS A 224 5.68 28.76 6.01
CA LYS A 224 6.74 29.57 5.40
C LYS A 224 6.91 29.34 3.91
N ASN A 225 6.92 28.08 3.47
CA ASN A 225 7.34 27.75 2.10
C ASN A 225 6.13 27.50 1.17
N ILE A 226 5.02 26.99 1.69
CA ILE A 226 3.84 26.70 0.90
C ILE A 226 2.90 27.90 0.88
N VAL A 227 2.45 28.35 2.05
CA VAL A 227 1.50 29.48 2.17
C VAL A 227 2.20 30.84 2.11
N LYS A 228 3.47 30.91 2.52
CA LYS A 228 4.30 32.12 2.60
C LYS A 228 3.79 33.14 3.63
N ASP A 229 3.21 32.64 4.72
CA ASP A 229 2.76 33.46 5.86
C ASP A 229 3.89 33.53 6.91
N SER A 230 4.60 34.67 6.93
CA SER A 230 5.72 34.89 7.85
C SER A 230 5.27 35.04 9.31
N THR A 231 4.04 35.46 9.57
CA THR A 231 3.51 35.63 10.92
C THR A 231 3.28 34.26 11.57
N LYS A 232 2.64 33.35 10.85
CA LYS A 232 2.44 31.97 11.31
C LYS A 232 3.75 31.18 11.42
N ALA A 233 4.73 31.49 10.57
CA ALA A 233 6.03 30.86 10.61
C ALA A 233 6.89 31.27 11.81
N ALA A 234 6.54 32.37 12.48
CA ALA A 234 7.25 32.89 13.65
C ALA A 234 6.61 32.46 15.00
N ALA A 235 5.41 31.87 14.94
CA ALA A 235 4.69 31.38 16.14
C ALA A 235 5.21 30.02 16.60
#